data_94d91c72a800d0e9b35a4f143da747b9
#
_entry.id   94d91c72a800d0e9b35a4f143da747b9
#
_cell.length_a   1.000
_cell.length_b   1.000
_cell.length_c   1.000
_cell.angle_alpha   90.00
_cell.angle_beta   90.00
_cell.angle_gamma   90.00
#
_symmetry.space_group_name_H-M   'P 1'
#
loop_
_entity.id
_entity.type
_entity.pdbx_description
1 polymer ?
#
loop_
_entity_poly.entity_id
_entity_poly.type
_entity_poly.pdbx_seq_one_letter_code
_entity_poly.pdbx_strand_id
1 'polypeptide(L)'
;MKLRQLDMELFGGCNYSCSMCPQGSEKGRERDFKKALSWLNFMKIVDDAELHGVESISLHGGGEPTMNKYFIPAIKYIKNKNIQCTTLSNGYNLDDNLIDEIIDSKIDIFKISVVGYDEQTYEKMMRTNAFNKVRENVKNLVRQTEGTNTRVQSQHLILDPEKKDYEVEQLRKNWIDYTGIDAEIWLMHNWSGVYEGKYERSKEDRRGCGRPFQPMLQVRAGGLGKHQGAVVACCMVLGNDAAATLGHLDDQTIEEVYNGEKYQELRDAHKEERFDDIP
;
A
#
# COMPACT_ATOMS: atom_id res chain seq x y z
N MET A 1 5.12 -14.55 18.23
CA MET A 1 4.67 -13.12 18.31
C MET A 1 3.28 -13.08 17.71
N LYS A 2 2.31 -12.43 18.35
CA LYS A 2 0.91 -12.36 17.83
C LYS A 2 0.87 -11.36 16.66
N LEU A 3 0.35 -11.79 15.51
CA LEU A 3 0.11 -10.93 14.35
C LEU A 3 -0.99 -9.92 14.69
N ARG A 4 -0.85 -8.67 14.23
CA ARG A 4 -1.80 -7.58 14.50
C ARG A 4 -2.35 -6.91 13.25
N GLN A 5 -1.61 -6.96 12.14
CA GLN A 5 -1.98 -6.23 10.94
C GLN A 5 -1.78 -7.06 9.67
N LEU A 6 -2.70 -6.90 8.72
CA LEU A 6 -2.52 -7.32 7.34
C LEU A 6 -2.56 -6.09 6.43
N ASP A 7 -1.57 -5.97 5.55
CA ASP A 7 -1.65 -5.09 4.38
C ASP A 7 -2.00 -5.97 3.18
N MET A 8 -3.22 -5.84 2.65
CA MET A 8 -3.79 -6.78 1.70
C MET A 8 -4.21 -6.10 0.40
N GLU A 9 -3.63 -6.55 -0.69
CA GLU A 9 -3.96 -6.11 -2.03
C GLU A 9 -5.20 -6.85 -2.55
N LEU A 10 -6.22 -6.10 -2.94
CA LEU A 10 -7.42 -6.68 -3.61
C LEU A 10 -7.20 -6.88 -5.10
N PHE A 11 -6.41 -6.00 -5.71
CA PHE A 11 -6.19 -5.95 -7.15
C PHE A 11 -4.84 -5.31 -7.46
N GLY A 12 -4.01 -6.02 -8.21
CA GLY A 12 -2.68 -5.55 -8.59
C GLY A 12 -2.66 -4.56 -9.77
N GLY A 13 -3.81 -4.30 -10.43
CA GLY A 13 -3.89 -3.32 -11.51
C GLY A 13 -4.05 -1.89 -11.00
N CYS A 14 -3.51 -0.92 -11.74
CA CYS A 14 -3.61 0.50 -11.42
C CYS A 14 -3.93 1.32 -12.68
N ASN A 15 -4.67 2.42 -12.52
CA ASN A 15 -4.93 3.41 -13.57
C ASN A 15 -3.77 4.40 -13.77
N TYR A 16 -2.72 4.34 -12.92
CA TYR A 16 -1.50 5.11 -13.05
C TYR A 16 -0.31 4.24 -13.41
N SER A 17 0.77 4.87 -13.89
CA SER A 17 2.06 4.25 -14.18
C SER A 17 3.21 5.09 -13.62
N CYS A 18 3.11 5.42 -12.32
CA CYS A 18 4.02 6.34 -11.62
C CYS A 18 5.49 5.98 -11.85
N SER A 19 6.34 7.00 -11.98
CA SER A 19 7.77 6.83 -12.33
C SER A 19 8.56 6.02 -11.31
N MET A 20 8.19 6.16 -10.02
CA MET A 20 8.83 5.46 -8.91
C MET A 20 8.25 4.06 -8.64
N CYS A 21 7.06 3.78 -9.15
CA CYS A 21 6.40 2.52 -8.86
C CYS A 21 6.95 1.37 -9.72
N PRO A 22 7.17 0.18 -9.18
CA PRO A 22 7.56 -0.98 -9.96
C PRO A 22 6.65 -1.27 -11.15
N GLN A 23 5.34 -1.00 -11.05
CA GLN A 23 4.40 -1.13 -12.17
C GLN A 23 4.65 -0.15 -13.32
N GLY A 24 5.19 1.04 -13.03
CA GLY A 24 5.54 2.05 -14.01
C GLY A 24 6.89 1.82 -14.68
N SER A 25 7.70 0.88 -14.16
CA SER A 25 9.00 0.52 -14.72
C SER A 25 8.85 -0.40 -15.94
N GLU A 26 9.89 -0.48 -16.79
CA GLU A 26 9.92 -1.44 -17.91
C GLU A 26 9.83 -2.88 -17.41
N LYS A 27 10.63 -3.23 -16.40
CA LYS A 27 10.59 -4.55 -15.74
C LYS A 27 9.24 -4.85 -15.10
N GLY A 28 8.56 -3.83 -14.58
CA GLY A 28 7.23 -3.97 -13.99
C GLY A 28 6.16 -4.29 -15.03
N ARG A 29 6.24 -3.72 -16.23
CA ARG A 29 5.27 -3.95 -17.32
C ARG A 29 5.34 -5.37 -17.91
N GLU A 30 6.46 -6.03 -17.80
CA GLU A 30 6.64 -7.43 -18.23
C GLU A 30 6.01 -8.45 -17.25
N ARG A 31 5.71 -8.03 -16.02
CA ARG A 31 5.11 -8.88 -14.99
C ARG A 31 3.59 -8.75 -15.03
N ASP A 32 2.89 -9.88 -14.90
CA ASP A 32 1.42 -9.88 -14.80
C ASP A 32 0.96 -9.45 -13.39
N PHE A 33 0.90 -8.13 -13.16
CA PHE A 33 0.45 -7.54 -11.89
C PHE A 33 -1.07 -7.37 -11.79
N LYS A 34 -1.80 -7.59 -12.89
CA LYS A 34 -3.25 -7.33 -12.95
C LYS A 34 -4.09 -8.44 -12.31
N LYS A 35 -3.50 -9.25 -11.45
CA LYS A 35 -4.24 -10.29 -10.72
C LYS A 35 -5.15 -9.65 -9.68
N ALA A 36 -6.34 -10.22 -9.54
CA ALA A 36 -7.30 -9.87 -8.49
C ALA A 36 -7.42 -11.04 -7.51
N LEU A 37 -7.47 -10.72 -6.23
CA LEU A 37 -7.83 -11.69 -5.21
C LEU A 37 -9.30 -12.10 -5.41
N SER A 38 -9.58 -13.39 -5.49
CA SER A 38 -10.95 -13.86 -5.60
C SER A 38 -11.72 -13.54 -4.32
N TRP A 39 -13.03 -13.30 -4.46
CA TRP A 39 -13.87 -12.99 -3.31
C TRP A 39 -13.83 -14.10 -2.24
N LEU A 40 -13.79 -15.35 -2.67
CA LEU A 40 -13.71 -16.51 -1.78
C LEU A 40 -12.39 -16.50 -0.97
N ASN A 41 -11.26 -16.29 -1.63
CA ASN A 41 -9.96 -16.22 -0.95
C ASN A 41 -9.86 -14.99 -0.05
N PHE A 42 -10.42 -13.84 -0.46
CA PHE A 42 -10.51 -12.67 0.39
C PHE A 42 -11.26 -12.98 1.69
N MET A 43 -12.46 -13.58 1.62
CA MET A 43 -13.23 -13.95 2.81
C MET A 43 -12.46 -14.93 3.70
N LYS A 44 -11.86 -15.98 3.09
CA LYS A 44 -11.04 -16.96 3.82
C LYS A 44 -9.91 -16.29 4.60
N ILE A 45 -9.19 -15.35 3.98
CA ILE A 45 -8.08 -14.62 4.64
C ILE A 45 -8.59 -13.73 5.78
N VAL A 46 -9.72 -13.03 5.58
CA VAL A 46 -10.30 -12.16 6.62
C VAL A 46 -10.87 -12.97 7.79
N ASP A 47 -11.48 -14.12 7.52
CA ASP A 47 -11.99 -15.02 8.57
C ASP A 47 -10.84 -15.64 9.38
N ASP A 48 -9.74 -16.00 8.72
CA ASP A 48 -8.52 -16.48 9.37
C ASP A 48 -7.87 -15.35 10.20
N ALA A 49 -7.87 -14.11 9.69
CA ALA A 49 -7.40 -12.93 10.41
C ALA A 49 -8.21 -12.67 11.70
N GLU A 50 -9.54 -12.79 11.64
CA GLU A 50 -10.42 -12.69 12.80
C GLU A 50 -10.09 -13.77 13.85
N LEU A 51 -9.95 -15.02 13.41
CA LEU A 51 -9.62 -16.17 14.27
C LEU A 51 -8.32 -15.96 15.03
N HIS A 52 -7.30 -15.41 14.37
CA HIS A 52 -6.00 -15.12 14.97
C HIS A 52 -5.92 -13.75 15.68
N GLY A 53 -7.05 -13.03 15.77
CA GLY A 53 -7.18 -11.77 16.49
C GLY A 53 -6.34 -10.64 15.88
N VAL A 54 -6.30 -10.56 14.54
CA VAL A 54 -5.77 -9.41 13.80
C VAL A 54 -6.61 -8.18 14.12
N GLU A 55 -5.96 -7.08 14.43
CA GLU A 55 -6.58 -5.85 14.90
C GLU A 55 -6.92 -4.89 13.74
N SER A 56 -6.14 -4.94 12.65
CA SER A 56 -6.32 -4.05 11.51
C SER A 56 -6.00 -4.72 10.17
N ILE A 57 -6.76 -4.34 9.14
CA ILE A 57 -6.49 -4.71 7.73
C ILE A 57 -6.44 -3.43 6.91
N SER A 58 -5.35 -3.26 6.16
CA SER A 58 -5.19 -2.16 5.22
C SER A 58 -5.32 -2.66 3.79
N LEU A 59 -6.32 -2.15 3.07
CA LEU A 59 -6.59 -2.53 1.67
C LEU A 59 -5.73 -1.67 0.74
N HIS A 60 -4.49 -2.10 0.51
CA HIS A 60 -3.59 -1.47 -0.45
C HIS A 60 -2.52 -2.45 -0.93
N GLY A 61 -1.79 -2.07 -1.97
CA GLY A 61 -0.71 -2.90 -2.52
C GLY A 61 -0.05 -2.23 -3.71
N GLY A 62 0.28 -3.01 -4.72
CA GLY A 62 0.84 -2.50 -5.98
C GLY A 62 -0.20 -1.87 -6.91
N GLY A 63 -1.50 -2.11 -6.70
CA GLY A 63 -2.59 -1.58 -7.52
C GLY A 63 -3.38 -0.45 -6.87
N GLU A 64 -4.43 -0.02 -7.59
CA GLU A 64 -5.40 0.97 -7.09
C GLU A 64 -6.65 0.25 -6.56
N PRO A 65 -6.91 0.28 -5.24
CA PRO A 65 -7.99 -0.49 -4.62
C PRO A 65 -9.39 -0.09 -5.12
N THR A 66 -9.62 1.19 -5.44
CA THR A 66 -10.92 1.69 -5.92
C THR A 66 -11.30 1.19 -7.32
N MET A 67 -10.37 0.57 -8.05
CA MET A 67 -10.66 -0.10 -9.32
C MET A 67 -11.27 -1.49 -9.15
N ASN A 68 -11.22 -2.06 -7.96
CA ASN A 68 -11.79 -3.38 -7.71
C ASN A 68 -13.27 -3.28 -7.37
N LYS A 69 -14.12 -3.98 -8.10
CA LYS A 69 -15.58 -4.02 -7.87
C LYS A 69 -15.98 -4.49 -6.46
N TYR A 70 -15.09 -5.18 -5.78
CA TYR A 70 -15.29 -5.64 -4.40
C TYR A 70 -14.71 -4.68 -3.35
N PHE A 71 -14.23 -3.50 -3.72
CA PHE A 71 -13.61 -2.57 -2.78
C PHE A 71 -14.54 -2.23 -1.60
N ILE A 72 -15.73 -1.71 -1.88
CA ILE A 72 -16.72 -1.39 -0.84
C ILE A 72 -17.25 -2.65 -0.12
N PRO A 73 -17.64 -3.74 -0.81
CA PRO A 73 -17.95 -5.00 -0.13
C PRO A 73 -16.85 -5.51 0.80
N ALA A 74 -15.58 -5.36 0.41
CA ALA A 74 -14.44 -5.79 1.23
C ALA A 74 -14.33 -4.99 2.54
N ILE A 75 -14.47 -3.66 2.47
CA ILE A 75 -14.49 -2.81 3.66
C ILE A 75 -15.64 -3.25 4.61
N LYS A 76 -16.84 -3.38 4.07
CA LYS A 76 -18.02 -3.80 4.85
C LYS A 76 -17.82 -5.19 5.50
N TYR A 77 -17.19 -6.12 4.78
CA TYR A 77 -16.89 -7.44 5.31
C TYR A 77 -15.90 -7.40 6.49
N ILE A 78 -14.80 -6.63 6.34
CA ILE A 78 -13.82 -6.41 7.41
C ILE A 78 -14.46 -5.73 8.62
N LYS A 79 -15.26 -4.69 8.39
CA LYS A 79 -15.94 -3.96 9.48
C LYS A 79 -16.94 -4.82 10.24
N ASN A 80 -17.62 -5.77 9.58
CA ASN A 80 -18.52 -6.73 10.23
C ASN A 80 -17.81 -7.71 11.18
N LYS A 81 -16.47 -7.85 11.04
CA LYS A 81 -15.62 -8.64 11.95
C LYS A 81 -15.04 -7.80 13.11
N ASN A 82 -15.44 -6.55 13.25
CA ASN A 82 -14.88 -5.58 14.21
C ASN A 82 -13.37 -5.37 14.05
N ILE A 83 -12.86 -5.57 12.86
CA ILE A 83 -11.45 -5.29 12.52
C ILE A 83 -11.36 -3.85 11.98
N GLN A 84 -10.33 -3.11 12.38
CA GLN A 84 -10.06 -1.79 11.84
C GLN A 84 -9.71 -1.91 10.35
N CYS A 85 -10.37 -1.09 9.51
CA CYS A 85 -10.14 -1.08 8.07
C CYS A 85 -9.52 0.24 7.62
N THR A 86 -8.42 0.16 6.88
CA THR A 86 -7.78 1.32 6.24
C THR A 86 -7.57 1.06 4.76
N THR A 87 -7.33 2.11 3.98
CA THR A 87 -6.93 2.01 2.57
C THR A 87 -5.95 3.10 2.18
N LEU A 88 -5.26 2.90 1.05
CA LEU A 88 -4.42 3.90 0.41
C LEU A 88 -4.75 3.94 -1.09
N SER A 89 -5.26 5.06 -1.57
CA SER A 89 -5.72 5.28 -2.95
C SER A 89 -4.98 6.45 -3.59
N ASN A 90 -4.88 6.47 -4.92
CA ASN A 90 -4.40 7.63 -5.66
C ASN A 90 -5.43 8.77 -5.80
N GLY A 91 -6.66 8.57 -5.33
CA GLY A 91 -7.72 9.57 -5.29
C GLY A 91 -8.39 9.89 -6.64
N TYR A 92 -8.00 9.25 -7.73
CA TYR A 92 -8.49 9.58 -9.07
C TYR A 92 -9.97 9.24 -9.29
N ASN A 93 -10.43 8.11 -8.73
CA ASN A 93 -11.78 7.59 -8.95
C ASN A 93 -12.81 8.14 -7.96
N LEU A 94 -12.40 9.01 -7.03
CA LEU A 94 -13.31 9.59 -6.04
C LEU A 94 -14.30 10.53 -6.74
N ASP A 95 -15.53 10.11 -6.90
CA ASP A 95 -16.70 10.90 -7.21
C ASP A 95 -17.68 10.91 -6.02
N ASP A 96 -18.74 11.69 -6.10
CA ASP A 96 -19.71 11.81 -5.01
C ASP A 96 -20.31 10.46 -4.60
N ASN A 97 -20.64 9.60 -5.58
CA ASN A 97 -21.23 8.29 -5.30
C ASN A 97 -20.25 7.38 -4.55
N LEU A 98 -18.99 7.32 -4.99
CA LEU A 98 -17.98 6.51 -4.31
C LEU A 98 -17.66 7.06 -2.91
N ILE A 99 -17.66 8.39 -2.73
CA ILE A 99 -17.46 9.02 -1.42
C ILE A 99 -18.60 8.63 -0.47
N ASP A 100 -19.86 8.70 -0.91
CA ASP A 100 -21.01 8.26 -0.13
C ASP A 100 -20.89 6.78 0.28
N GLU A 101 -20.52 5.91 -0.66
CA GLU A 101 -20.31 4.48 -0.39
C GLU A 101 -19.15 4.24 0.61
N ILE A 102 -18.06 5.02 0.52
CA ILE A 102 -16.93 4.99 1.47
C ILE A 102 -17.41 5.34 2.87
N ILE A 103 -18.18 6.41 3.03
CA ILE A 103 -18.73 6.84 4.33
C ILE A 103 -19.67 5.77 4.88
N ASP A 104 -20.59 5.27 4.07
CA ASP A 104 -21.55 4.21 4.46
C ASP A 104 -20.85 2.89 4.82
N SER A 105 -19.68 2.62 4.26
CA SER A 105 -18.89 1.43 4.58
C SER A 105 -18.27 1.47 5.98
N LYS A 106 -18.24 2.66 6.62
CA LYS A 106 -17.64 2.91 7.94
C LYS A 106 -16.14 2.57 8.01
N ILE A 107 -15.43 2.78 6.90
CA ILE A 107 -13.96 2.64 6.91
C ILE A 107 -13.36 3.57 7.97
N ASP A 108 -12.35 3.11 8.69
CA ASP A 108 -11.75 3.92 9.78
C ASP A 108 -10.83 5.00 9.24
N ILE A 109 -9.97 4.64 8.27
CA ILE A 109 -9.02 5.60 7.69
C ILE A 109 -8.96 5.44 6.17
N PHE A 110 -9.22 6.53 5.45
CA PHE A 110 -9.01 6.61 4.00
C PHE A 110 -7.79 7.48 3.72
N LYS A 111 -6.72 6.86 3.20
CA LYS A 111 -5.48 7.56 2.88
C LYS A 111 -5.37 7.86 1.39
N ILE A 112 -4.84 9.04 1.06
CA ILE A 112 -4.53 9.46 -0.30
C ILE A 112 -3.01 9.45 -0.50
N SER A 113 -2.55 8.73 -1.52
CA SER A 113 -1.13 8.70 -1.91
C SER A 113 -0.82 9.79 -2.93
N VAL A 114 0.05 10.72 -2.58
CA VAL A 114 0.44 11.83 -3.45
C VAL A 114 1.96 11.91 -3.54
N VAL A 115 2.50 11.87 -4.76
CA VAL A 115 3.91 12.09 -5.00
C VAL A 115 4.09 13.25 -5.98
N GLY A 116 4.60 14.35 -5.46
CA GLY A 116 4.72 15.64 -6.17
C GLY A 116 4.06 16.77 -5.38
N TYR A 117 4.81 17.85 -5.18
CA TYR A 117 4.40 18.96 -4.33
C TYR A 117 3.65 20.07 -5.11
N ASP A 118 3.75 20.07 -6.44
CA ASP A 118 3.02 20.97 -7.35
C ASP A 118 2.56 20.21 -8.60
N GLU A 119 1.87 20.89 -9.50
CA GLU A 119 1.32 20.29 -10.73
C GLU A 119 2.42 19.64 -11.57
N GLN A 120 3.52 20.35 -11.81
CA GLN A 120 4.61 19.87 -12.65
C GLN A 120 5.29 18.63 -12.07
N THR A 121 5.59 18.63 -10.77
CA THR A 121 6.21 17.49 -10.09
C THR A 121 5.25 16.31 -9.95
N TYR A 122 3.97 16.58 -9.70
CA TYR A 122 2.93 15.55 -9.66
C TYR A 122 2.79 14.85 -11.02
N GLU A 123 2.65 15.60 -12.11
CA GLU A 123 2.52 15.03 -13.45
C GLU A 123 3.77 14.22 -13.85
N LYS A 124 4.94 14.71 -13.49
CA LYS A 124 6.21 13.99 -13.72
C LYS A 124 6.28 12.67 -12.95
N MET A 125 5.91 12.71 -11.65
CA MET A 125 6.06 11.55 -10.76
C MET A 125 4.91 10.54 -10.93
N MET A 126 3.68 11.02 -10.99
CA MET A 126 2.49 10.17 -11.13
C MET A 126 2.18 9.78 -12.58
N ARG A 127 2.87 10.43 -13.56
CA ARG A 127 2.69 10.24 -15.01
C ARG A 127 1.23 10.38 -15.46
N THR A 128 0.57 11.43 -14.98
CA THR A 128 -0.82 11.76 -15.29
C THR A 128 -1.05 13.25 -15.14
N ASN A 129 -1.92 13.82 -15.94
CA ASN A 129 -2.36 15.22 -15.87
C ASN A 129 -3.55 15.43 -14.92
N ALA A 130 -3.66 14.60 -13.88
CA ALA A 130 -4.82 14.58 -12.99
C ALA A 130 -4.66 15.44 -11.73
N PHE A 131 -3.63 16.27 -11.62
CA PHE A 131 -3.34 17.06 -10.42
C PHE A 131 -4.55 17.82 -9.89
N ASN A 132 -5.17 18.66 -10.72
CA ASN A 132 -6.32 19.47 -10.31
C ASN A 132 -7.54 18.61 -10.00
N LYS A 133 -7.81 17.56 -10.82
CA LYS A 133 -8.90 16.61 -10.56
C LYS A 133 -8.78 15.95 -9.19
N VAL A 134 -7.59 15.42 -8.87
CA VAL A 134 -7.39 14.71 -7.60
C VAL A 134 -7.46 15.66 -6.41
N ARG A 135 -6.97 16.89 -6.54
CA ARG A 135 -7.12 17.91 -5.49
C ARG A 135 -8.59 18.24 -5.20
N GLU A 136 -9.42 18.39 -6.24
CA GLU A 136 -10.87 18.63 -6.06
C GLU A 136 -11.55 17.41 -5.44
N ASN A 137 -11.23 16.20 -5.91
CA ASN A 137 -11.74 14.96 -5.32
C ASN A 137 -11.40 14.85 -3.83
N VAL A 138 -10.13 15.13 -3.46
CA VAL A 138 -9.67 15.09 -2.07
C VAL A 138 -10.37 16.15 -1.22
N LYS A 139 -10.50 17.38 -1.72
CA LYS A 139 -11.23 18.46 -1.04
C LYS A 139 -12.69 18.07 -0.78
N ASN A 140 -13.33 17.46 -1.78
CA ASN A 140 -14.70 16.99 -1.65
C ASN A 140 -14.82 15.84 -0.63
N LEU A 141 -13.89 14.88 -0.65
CA LEU A 141 -13.82 13.79 0.33
C LEU A 141 -13.67 14.35 1.75
N VAL A 142 -12.74 15.28 2.00
CA VAL A 142 -12.52 15.90 3.31
C VAL A 142 -13.81 16.57 3.78
N ARG A 143 -14.46 17.37 2.92
CA ARG A 143 -15.71 18.07 3.24
C ARG A 143 -16.86 17.11 3.59
N GLN A 144 -17.01 16.02 2.83
CA GLN A 144 -18.13 15.07 3.04
C GLN A 144 -17.91 14.14 4.24
N THR A 145 -16.66 13.90 4.61
CA THR A 145 -16.34 13.09 5.79
C THR A 145 -16.34 13.87 7.10
N GLU A 146 -16.50 15.19 7.07
CA GLU A 146 -16.59 16.03 8.26
C GLU A 146 -17.76 15.59 9.15
N GLY A 147 -17.51 15.37 10.43
CA GLY A 147 -18.50 14.88 11.39
C GLY A 147 -18.83 13.38 11.29
N THR A 148 -18.21 12.63 10.39
CA THR A 148 -18.31 11.17 10.32
C THR A 148 -17.22 10.48 11.13
N ASN A 149 -17.26 9.14 11.21
CA ASN A 149 -16.20 8.34 11.84
C ASN A 149 -15.03 8.02 10.91
N THR A 150 -15.10 8.39 9.63
CA THR A 150 -14.05 8.13 8.64
C THR A 150 -12.98 9.22 8.74
N ARG A 151 -11.77 8.84 9.13
CA ARG A 151 -10.62 9.74 9.10
C ARG A 151 -9.99 9.76 7.70
N VAL A 152 -9.72 10.95 7.19
CA VAL A 152 -9.06 11.13 5.89
C VAL A 152 -7.67 11.71 6.11
N GLN A 153 -6.67 11.10 5.46
CA GLN A 153 -5.27 11.53 5.54
C GLN A 153 -4.62 11.46 4.17
N SER A 154 -3.62 12.30 3.91
CA SER A 154 -2.75 12.15 2.75
C SER A 154 -1.34 11.72 3.15
N GLN A 155 -0.70 10.96 2.28
CA GLN A 155 0.69 10.55 2.41
C GLN A 155 1.49 11.17 1.27
N HIS A 156 2.49 11.98 1.63
CA HIS A 156 3.35 12.68 0.69
C HIS A 156 4.80 12.23 0.84
N LEU A 157 5.54 12.29 -0.27
CA LEU A 157 6.96 11.93 -0.29
C LEU A 157 7.80 13.14 -0.70
N ILE A 158 8.81 13.44 0.08
CA ILE A 158 9.86 14.41 -0.25
C ILE A 158 10.76 13.80 -1.32
N LEU A 159 10.90 14.47 -2.45
CA LEU A 159 11.65 13.99 -3.61
C LEU A 159 13.15 14.26 -3.50
N ASP A 160 13.49 15.39 -2.88
CA ASP A 160 14.87 15.86 -2.72
C ASP A 160 15.14 16.26 -1.27
N PRO A 161 15.96 15.48 -0.53
CA PRO A 161 16.27 15.79 0.87
C PRO A 161 16.91 17.14 1.08
N GLU A 162 17.70 17.62 0.10
CA GLU A 162 18.35 18.91 0.17
C GLU A 162 17.37 20.07 0.02
N LYS A 163 16.19 19.81 -0.56
CA LYS A 163 15.10 20.77 -0.76
C LYS A 163 13.91 20.54 0.16
N LYS A 164 14.09 19.74 1.20
CA LYS A 164 13.01 19.31 2.10
C LYS A 164 12.11 20.46 2.55
N ASP A 165 12.66 21.53 3.05
CA ASP A 165 11.88 22.65 3.60
C ASP A 165 11.07 23.34 2.50
N TYR A 166 11.64 23.53 1.33
CA TYR A 166 10.94 24.07 0.16
C TYR A 166 9.79 23.12 -0.28
N GLU A 167 10.06 21.83 -0.39
CA GLU A 167 9.04 20.85 -0.80
C GLU A 167 7.91 20.75 0.21
N VAL A 168 8.20 20.80 1.51
CA VAL A 168 7.17 20.84 2.57
C VAL A 168 6.31 22.09 2.48
N GLU A 169 6.89 23.27 2.20
CA GLU A 169 6.14 24.49 2.01
C GLU A 169 5.21 24.41 0.79
N GLN A 170 5.71 23.87 -0.34
CA GLN A 170 4.91 23.66 -1.54
C GLN A 170 3.78 22.62 -1.32
N LEU A 171 4.06 21.52 -0.63
CA LEU A 171 3.05 20.53 -0.25
C LEU A 171 1.97 21.16 0.63
N ARG A 172 2.37 21.96 1.62
CA ARG A 172 1.43 22.68 2.48
C ARG A 172 0.49 23.55 1.65
N LYS A 173 1.04 24.44 0.82
CA LYS A 173 0.27 25.36 0.00
C LYS A 173 -0.66 24.66 -1.00
N ASN A 174 -0.13 23.69 -1.73
CA ASN A 174 -0.81 23.09 -2.86
C ASN A 174 -1.76 21.95 -2.47
N TRP A 175 -1.53 21.29 -1.36
CA TRP A 175 -2.34 20.15 -0.92
C TRP A 175 -3.05 20.40 0.41
N ILE A 176 -2.31 20.66 1.48
CA ILE A 176 -2.86 20.73 2.84
C ILE A 176 -3.81 21.92 2.99
N ASP A 177 -3.32 23.12 2.72
CA ASP A 177 -4.13 24.35 2.87
C ASP A 177 -5.28 24.41 1.85
N TYR A 178 -5.08 23.81 0.66
CA TYR A 178 -6.10 23.79 -0.37
C TYR A 178 -7.25 22.82 -0.09
N THR A 179 -6.93 21.61 0.41
CA THR A 179 -7.90 20.53 0.61
C THR A 179 -8.42 20.41 2.03
N GLY A 180 -7.71 20.99 3.01
CA GLY A 180 -7.98 20.80 4.42
C GLY A 180 -7.58 19.44 4.99
N ILE A 181 -6.82 18.62 4.22
CA ILE A 181 -6.49 17.25 4.59
C ILE A 181 -5.35 17.18 5.60
N ASP A 182 -5.44 16.29 6.58
CA ASP A 182 -4.30 15.90 7.41
C ASP A 182 -3.23 15.20 6.57
N ALA A 183 -1.96 15.52 6.77
CA ALA A 183 -0.88 15.00 5.95
C ALA A 183 0.23 14.31 6.74
N GLU A 184 0.65 13.14 6.27
CA GLU A 184 1.90 12.48 6.65
C GLU A 184 2.94 12.77 5.57
N ILE A 185 4.11 13.28 5.96
CA ILE A 185 5.19 13.62 5.03
C ILE A 185 6.40 12.73 5.33
N TRP A 186 6.81 11.94 4.35
CA TRP A 186 7.88 10.96 4.46
C TRP A 186 8.99 11.28 3.46
N LEU A 187 10.16 10.70 3.70
CA LEU A 187 11.24 10.76 2.72
C LEU A 187 10.98 9.72 1.61
N MET A 188 11.29 10.08 0.38
CA MET A 188 11.27 9.16 -0.75
C MET A 188 12.20 7.99 -0.50
N HIS A 189 11.82 6.80 -0.92
CA HIS A 189 12.65 5.59 -0.91
C HIS A 189 12.79 5.03 -2.33
N ASN A 190 13.69 4.07 -2.53
CA ASN A 190 14.03 3.57 -3.86
C ASN A 190 13.18 2.38 -4.36
N TRP A 191 12.06 2.04 -3.67
CA TRP A 191 11.20 0.91 -4.05
C TRP A 191 11.98 -0.39 -4.34
N SER A 192 12.82 -0.82 -3.41
CA SER A 192 13.69 -2.01 -3.56
C SER A 192 14.58 -1.95 -4.81
N GLY A 193 15.14 -0.77 -5.09
CA GLY A 193 16.06 -0.56 -6.21
C GLY A 193 15.41 -0.33 -7.57
N VAL A 194 14.07 -0.20 -7.65
CA VAL A 194 13.36 0.08 -8.91
C VAL A 194 13.43 1.56 -9.28
N TYR A 195 13.50 2.45 -8.30
CA TYR A 195 13.57 3.89 -8.48
C TYR A 195 14.95 4.43 -8.10
N GLU A 196 15.64 5.01 -9.06
CA GLU A 196 16.91 5.72 -8.82
C GLU A 196 16.60 7.12 -8.30
N GLY A 197 16.70 7.30 -6.99
CA GLY A 197 16.47 8.57 -6.30
C GLY A 197 17.69 9.03 -5.51
N LYS A 198 17.63 10.25 -4.97
CA LYS A 198 18.73 10.82 -4.17
C LYS A 198 18.95 10.14 -2.80
N TYR A 199 18.19 9.09 -2.49
CA TYR A 199 18.24 8.36 -1.22
C TYR A 199 18.83 6.96 -1.33
N GLU A 200 19.66 6.71 -2.32
CA GLU A 200 20.34 5.42 -2.41
C GLU A 200 21.34 5.26 -1.27
N ARG A 201 21.16 4.17 -0.52
CA ARG A 201 22.20 3.71 0.40
C ARG A 201 23.24 2.93 -0.41
N SER A 202 24.50 3.15 -0.10
CA SER A 202 25.57 2.30 -0.63
C SER A 202 25.39 0.85 -0.13
N LYS A 203 26.01 -0.12 -0.82
CA LYS A 203 25.97 -1.52 -0.35
C LYS A 203 26.61 -1.67 1.03
N GLU A 204 27.59 -0.83 1.33
CA GLU A 204 28.30 -0.80 2.62
C GLU A 204 27.42 -0.26 3.76
N ASP A 205 26.39 0.52 3.43
CA ASP A 205 25.42 1.08 4.40
C ASP A 205 24.20 0.19 4.63
N ARG A 206 24.18 -1.04 4.13
CA ARG A 206 23.10 -1.99 4.38
C ARG A 206 22.95 -2.25 5.87
N ARG A 207 21.71 -2.17 6.34
CA ARG A 207 21.35 -2.46 7.73
C ARG A 207 20.16 -3.40 7.77
N GLY A 208 20.04 -4.14 8.84
CA GLY A 208 18.89 -5.00 9.08
C GLY A 208 17.58 -4.21 9.01
N CYS A 209 16.61 -4.73 8.27
CA CYS A 209 15.28 -4.16 8.20
C CYS A 209 14.42 -4.62 9.39
N GLY A 210 13.73 -3.70 10.06
CA GLY A 210 12.80 -4.03 11.14
C GLY A 210 11.50 -4.69 10.69
N ARG A 211 11.17 -4.63 9.40
CA ARG A 211 9.87 -5.10 8.86
C ARG A 211 9.58 -6.58 9.13
N PRO A 212 10.50 -7.55 8.94
CA PRO A 212 10.26 -8.96 9.22
C PRO A 212 9.94 -9.28 10.69
N PHE A 213 10.26 -8.35 11.59
CA PHE A 213 10.03 -8.48 13.04
C PHE A 213 8.76 -7.76 13.53
N GLN A 214 8.07 -7.06 12.65
CA GLN A 214 6.80 -6.41 12.98
C GLN A 214 5.66 -7.44 12.97
N PRO A 215 4.61 -7.26 13.80
CA PRO A 215 3.46 -8.14 13.84
C PRO A 215 2.50 -7.88 12.66
N MET A 216 3.02 -7.94 11.43
CA MET A 216 2.28 -7.64 10.21
C MET A 216 2.68 -8.54 9.05
N LEU A 217 1.74 -8.78 8.12
CA LEU A 217 1.98 -9.44 6.84
C LEU A 217 1.63 -8.53 5.67
N GLN A 218 2.39 -8.69 4.59
CA GLN A 218 2.13 -8.06 3.30
C GLN A 218 1.55 -9.10 2.34
N VAL A 219 0.30 -8.93 1.95
CA VAL A 219 -0.44 -9.90 1.12
C VAL A 219 -0.71 -9.30 -0.26
N ARG A 220 -0.34 -10.01 -1.32
CA ARG A 220 -0.59 -9.61 -2.71
C ARG A 220 -1.79 -10.38 -3.28
N ALA A 221 -2.53 -9.75 -4.19
CA ALA A 221 -3.70 -10.36 -4.83
C ALA A 221 -3.35 -11.60 -5.63
N GLY A 222 -2.20 -11.59 -6.30
CA GLY A 222 -1.67 -12.73 -7.04
C GLY A 222 -0.78 -13.63 -6.19
N GLY A 223 -0.09 -14.53 -6.87
CA GLY A 223 0.88 -15.46 -6.30
C GLY A 223 1.64 -16.18 -7.40
N LEU A 224 2.49 -17.13 -7.01
CA LEU A 224 3.23 -17.96 -7.94
C LEU A 224 2.29 -18.95 -8.63
N GLY A 225 2.42 -19.06 -9.95
CA GLY A 225 1.58 -19.96 -10.75
C GLY A 225 0.08 -19.62 -10.64
N LYS A 226 -0.71 -20.55 -10.09
CA LYS A 226 -2.17 -20.38 -9.91
C LYS A 226 -2.56 -19.85 -8.54
N HIS A 227 -1.60 -19.72 -7.62
CA HIS A 227 -1.87 -19.27 -6.25
C HIS A 227 -2.31 -17.80 -6.18
N GLN A 228 -3.01 -17.48 -5.11
CA GLN A 228 -3.45 -16.14 -4.73
C GLN A 228 -3.08 -15.85 -3.26
N GLY A 229 -3.11 -14.59 -2.89
CA GLY A 229 -2.80 -14.23 -1.52
C GLY A 229 -1.32 -14.44 -1.16
N ALA A 230 -0.39 -14.18 -2.09
CA ALA A 230 1.03 -14.31 -1.82
C ALA A 230 1.46 -13.40 -0.68
N VAL A 231 2.06 -13.98 0.34
CA VAL A 231 2.74 -13.22 1.41
C VAL A 231 4.13 -12.89 0.94
N VAL A 232 4.47 -11.61 0.96
CA VAL A 232 5.78 -11.11 0.52
C VAL A 232 6.57 -10.47 1.66
N ALA A 233 7.89 -10.46 1.53
CA ALA A 233 8.80 -9.99 2.57
C ALA A 233 8.65 -8.49 2.88
N CYS A 234 8.22 -7.68 1.91
CA CYS A 234 8.16 -6.23 2.01
C CYS A 234 7.03 -5.64 1.16
N CYS A 235 6.46 -4.51 1.61
CA CYS A 235 5.44 -3.76 0.85
C CYS A 235 5.96 -3.21 -0.50
N MET A 236 7.28 -3.16 -0.70
CA MET A 236 7.90 -2.74 -1.95
C MET A 236 8.01 -3.87 -2.99
N VAL A 237 7.78 -5.12 -2.57
CA VAL A 237 7.84 -6.30 -3.45
C VAL A 237 6.47 -6.54 -4.07
N LEU A 238 6.44 -6.72 -5.37
CA LEU A 238 5.23 -7.10 -6.10
C LEU A 238 5.20 -8.64 -6.26
N GLY A 239 4.13 -9.25 -5.85
CA GLY A 239 3.89 -10.66 -5.55
C GLY A 239 4.18 -11.77 -6.57
N ASN A 240 5.04 -11.57 -7.55
CA ASN A 240 5.40 -12.59 -8.55
C ASN A 240 6.85 -13.05 -8.44
N ASP A 241 7.58 -12.56 -7.45
CA ASP A 241 8.97 -12.93 -7.24
C ASP A 241 9.02 -14.16 -6.32
N ALA A 242 9.52 -15.29 -6.84
CA ALA A 242 9.61 -16.53 -6.08
C ALA A 242 10.55 -16.40 -4.87
N ALA A 243 11.63 -15.63 -5.00
CA ALA A 243 12.59 -15.42 -3.93
C ALA A 243 11.98 -14.59 -2.78
N ALA A 244 11.12 -13.62 -3.10
CA ALA A 244 10.49 -12.75 -2.12
C ALA A 244 9.12 -13.24 -1.62
N THR A 245 8.61 -14.38 -2.12
CA THR A 245 7.34 -14.98 -1.71
C THR A 245 7.55 -15.99 -0.60
N LEU A 246 6.97 -15.69 0.57
CA LEU A 246 7.14 -16.46 1.80
C LEU A 246 6.08 -17.56 1.96
N GLY A 247 4.93 -17.43 1.30
CA GLY A 247 3.82 -18.39 1.31
C GLY A 247 2.61 -17.87 0.57
N HIS A 248 1.50 -18.62 0.58
CA HIS A 248 0.25 -18.26 -0.08
C HIS A 248 -0.96 -18.54 0.82
N LEU A 249 -1.83 -17.57 1.01
CA LEU A 249 -2.99 -17.67 1.91
C LEU A 249 -4.22 -18.32 1.26
N ASP A 250 -4.15 -18.75 0.00
CA ASP A 250 -5.19 -19.58 -0.59
C ASP A 250 -5.11 -21.06 -0.14
N ASP A 251 -3.94 -21.53 0.29
CA ASP A 251 -3.72 -22.91 0.78
C ASP A 251 -3.10 -22.99 2.20
N GLN A 252 -2.53 -21.91 2.72
CA GLN A 252 -1.94 -21.83 4.05
C GLN A 252 -2.72 -20.84 4.93
N THR A 253 -2.64 -21.01 6.25
CA THR A 253 -3.12 -20.02 7.24
C THR A 253 -2.10 -18.89 7.43
N ILE A 254 -2.57 -17.78 7.98
CA ILE A 254 -1.74 -16.65 8.38
C ILE A 254 -0.64 -17.09 9.35
N GLU A 255 -0.99 -17.95 10.32
CA GLU A 255 -0.06 -18.43 11.33
C GLU A 255 1.02 -19.36 10.72
N GLU A 256 0.64 -20.27 9.82
CA GLU A 256 1.57 -21.16 9.14
C GLU A 256 2.60 -20.38 8.32
N VAL A 257 2.18 -19.32 7.61
CA VAL A 257 3.12 -18.50 6.85
C VAL A 257 4.00 -17.65 7.76
N TYR A 258 3.40 -16.98 8.77
CA TYR A 258 4.13 -16.03 9.64
C TYR A 258 5.19 -16.72 10.51
N ASN A 259 4.93 -17.97 10.92
CA ASN A 259 5.83 -18.80 11.71
C ASN A 259 6.59 -19.83 10.86
N GLY A 260 6.35 -19.86 9.54
CA GLY A 260 6.94 -20.81 8.61
C GLY A 260 8.45 -20.60 8.39
N GLU A 261 9.09 -21.64 7.86
CA GLU A 261 10.55 -21.71 7.65
C GLU A 261 11.09 -20.53 6.84
N LYS A 262 10.47 -20.19 5.70
CA LYS A 262 10.89 -19.05 4.85
C LYS A 262 10.87 -17.72 5.57
N TYR A 263 9.85 -17.50 6.41
CA TYR A 263 9.77 -16.28 7.20
C TYR A 263 10.81 -16.24 8.32
N GLN A 264 11.11 -17.41 8.89
CA GLN A 264 12.16 -17.54 9.90
C GLN A 264 13.54 -17.32 9.29
N GLU A 265 13.83 -17.92 8.13
CA GLU A 265 15.08 -17.70 7.39
C GLU A 265 15.30 -16.21 7.06
N LEU A 266 14.24 -15.50 6.60
CA LEU A 266 14.29 -14.05 6.36
C LEU A 266 14.68 -13.28 7.64
N ARG A 267 14.10 -13.65 8.79
CA ARG A 267 14.44 -13.03 10.08
C ARG A 267 15.86 -13.31 10.52
N ASP A 268 16.30 -14.53 10.36
CA ASP A 268 17.64 -14.95 10.78
C ASP A 268 18.72 -14.33 9.88
N ALA A 269 18.49 -14.25 8.56
CA ALA A 269 19.37 -13.53 7.65
C ALA A 269 19.53 -12.05 8.03
N HIS A 270 18.44 -11.38 8.46
CA HIS A 270 18.53 -10.00 8.95
C HIS A 270 19.26 -9.85 10.29
N LYS A 271 19.12 -10.81 11.22
CA LYS A 271 19.85 -10.80 12.50
C LYS A 271 21.34 -11.06 12.34
N GLU A 272 21.69 -11.94 11.40
CA GLU A 272 23.03 -12.37 11.12
C GLU A 272 23.74 -11.51 10.07
N GLU A 273 23.07 -10.45 9.61
CA GLU A 273 23.56 -9.50 8.59
C GLU A 273 23.94 -10.19 7.25
N ARG A 274 23.31 -11.31 6.93
CA ARG A 274 23.47 -12.05 5.68
C ARG A 274 22.57 -11.45 4.60
N PHE A 275 22.83 -10.19 4.23
CA PHE A 275 21.94 -9.42 3.34
C PHE A 275 22.01 -9.87 1.87
N ASP A 276 23.01 -10.62 1.47
CA ASP A 276 23.10 -11.18 0.12
C ASP A 276 22.23 -12.44 -0.07
N ASP A 277 21.77 -13.05 1.03
CA ASP A 277 20.87 -14.21 1.03
C ASP A 277 19.38 -13.79 0.95
N ILE A 278 19.08 -12.50 1.04
CA ILE A 278 17.71 -11.96 1.06
C ILE A 278 17.38 -11.31 -0.29
N PRO A 279 16.13 -11.47 -0.80
CA PRO A 279 15.70 -10.91 -2.07
C PRO A 279 15.64 -9.37 -2.10
#